data_4acafbe94c528411d874f560a78561e6
#
_entry.id   4acafbe94c528411d874f560a78561e6
#
_cell.length_a   1.000
_cell.length_b   1.000
_cell.length_c   1.000
_cell.angle_alpha   90.00
_cell.angle_beta   90.00
_cell.angle_gamma   90.00
#
_symmetry.space_group_name_H-M   'P 1'
#
loop_
_entity.id
_entity.type
_entity.pdbx_description
1 polymer ?
#
loop_
_entity_poly.entity_id
_entity_poly.type
_entity_poly.pdbx_seq_one_letter_code
_entity_poly.pdbx_strand_id
1 'polypeptide(L)'
;MIEKFKEHPEVGVPLYGPLINTVTRGARLKKFYLRSAATGIGKTRSMIADACFIACNQIYDDTFGWIGCGPSEPVLFITTEQELEEIQTMMLAFLSNVNEEHILNGEYSGDEEERVLKAAEILSASPLYVEELPDFSLKDVENKIKKNIRENEVKYVFHDYIHTSLKILEEITKRSGGVKLREDNILFMLSTRLKDICNQYGVFIMSATQLNGDYQDAKTPDQNLLRGAKAIADKIDYGSILLGVKDEDLIALENILSANIFDKPTIKMSIYKNRRGRYKGVILWCKADLGCCRIKPMFCTTYDYEMVSIDDIRIKIEEESAFECDD
;
A
#
# COMPACT_ATOMS: atom_id res chain seq x y z
N MET A 1 20.49 -23.24 4.09
CA MET A 1 19.15 -22.58 4.16
C MET A 1 18.82 -22.14 5.59
N ILE A 2 18.91 -23.02 6.59
CA ILE A 2 18.60 -22.71 8.00
C ILE A 2 19.52 -21.61 8.54
N GLU A 3 20.83 -21.70 8.31
CA GLU A 3 21.82 -20.67 8.71
C GLU A 3 21.53 -19.33 8.07
N LYS A 4 21.23 -19.30 6.76
CA LYS A 4 20.86 -18.08 6.05
C LYS A 4 19.68 -17.35 6.70
N PHE A 5 18.64 -18.07 7.17
CA PHE A 5 17.48 -17.45 7.83
C PHE A 5 17.72 -17.06 9.29
N LYS A 6 18.78 -17.61 9.92
CA LYS A 6 19.21 -17.13 11.25
C LYS A 6 19.95 -15.80 11.17
N GLU A 7 20.77 -15.65 10.15
CA GLU A 7 21.57 -14.43 9.91
C GLU A 7 20.74 -13.35 9.21
N HIS A 8 19.93 -13.73 8.22
CA HIS A 8 19.10 -12.83 7.42
C HIS A 8 17.65 -13.35 7.38
N PRO A 9 16.80 -12.97 8.34
CA PRO A 9 15.38 -13.31 8.29
C PRO A 9 14.73 -12.73 7.02
N GLU A 10 13.75 -13.45 6.44
CA GLU A 10 13.00 -13.00 5.25
C GLU A 10 12.07 -11.82 5.63
N VAL A 11 12.64 -10.62 5.75
CA VAL A 11 11.95 -9.35 6.04
C VAL A 11 12.15 -8.43 4.86
N GLY A 12 11.13 -7.66 4.52
CA GLY A 12 11.20 -6.59 3.52
C GLY A 12 11.39 -5.23 4.18
N VAL A 13 11.46 -4.19 3.38
CA VAL A 13 11.46 -2.82 3.91
C VAL A 13 10.13 -2.48 4.58
N PRO A 14 10.11 -1.60 5.58
CA PRO A 14 8.89 -1.28 6.30
C PRO A 14 7.87 -0.55 5.43
N LEU A 15 6.59 -0.93 5.59
CA LEU A 15 5.42 -0.18 5.16
C LEU A 15 4.98 0.78 6.26
N TYR A 16 4.13 1.75 5.94
CA TYR A 16 3.63 2.71 6.91
C TYR A 16 2.74 2.03 7.98
N GLY A 17 3.21 2.05 9.23
CA GLY A 17 2.55 1.49 10.40
C GLY A 17 3.17 0.18 10.91
N PRO A 18 3.50 0.13 12.22
CA PRO A 18 4.24 -1.01 12.80
C PRO A 18 3.49 -2.34 12.67
N LEU A 19 2.18 -2.37 12.98
CA LEU A 19 1.39 -3.60 12.96
C LEU A 19 1.29 -4.24 11.56
N ILE A 20 1.23 -3.44 10.49
CA ILE A 20 1.20 -3.98 9.14
C ILE A 20 2.51 -4.69 8.81
N ASN A 21 3.63 -4.20 9.32
CA ASN A 21 4.95 -4.82 9.14
C ASN A 21 5.05 -6.15 9.90
N THR A 22 4.50 -6.24 11.10
CA THR A 22 4.42 -7.50 11.83
C THR A 22 3.61 -8.56 11.07
N VAL A 23 2.47 -8.14 10.48
CA VAL A 23 1.61 -9.05 9.71
C VAL A 23 2.25 -9.47 8.39
N THR A 24 2.81 -8.53 7.62
CA THR A 24 3.32 -8.76 6.26
C THR A 24 4.79 -9.15 6.21
N ARG A 25 5.56 -8.85 7.25
CA ARG A 25 7.02 -8.80 7.26
C ARG A 25 7.59 -7.73 6.33
N GLY A 26 6.89 -6.60 6.17
CA GLY A 26 7.25 -5.51 5.27
C GLY A 26 7.02 -5.80 3.80
N ALA A 27 7.51 -4.92 2.94
CA ALA A 27 7.48 -5.04 1.49
C ALA A 27 8.63 -5.94 1.00
N ARG A 28 8.36 -7.25 0.85
CA ARG A 28 9.37 -8.24 0.47
C ARG A 28 9.53 -8.31 -1.04
N LEU A 29 10.76 -8.33 -1.53
CA LEU A 29 11.04 -8.52 -2.95
C LEU A 29 10.48 -9.85 -3.49
N LYS A 30 10.12 -9.89 -4.76
CA LYS A 30 9.47 -11.03 -5.45
C LYS A 30 8.08 -11.35 -4.91
N LYS A 31 7.44 -10.40 -4.20
CA LYS A 31 6.07 -10.56 -3.69
C LYS A 31 5.13 -9.58 -4.34
N PHE A 32 3.90 -10.08 -4.56
CA PHE A 32 2.79 -9.29 -5.09
C PHE A 32 1.72 -9.15 -4.01
N TYR A 33 1.49 -7.91 -3.57
CA TYR A 33 0.50 -7.55 -2.57
C TYR A 33 -0.70 -6.87 -3.23
N LEU A 34 -1.89 -7.17 -2.73
CA LEU A 34 -3.13 -6.55 -3.18
C LEU A 34 -3.85 -5.91 -2.00
N ARG A 35 -4.13 -4.62 -2.11
CA ARG A 35 -4.93 -3.87 -1.14
C ARG A 35 -6.21 -3.38 -1.82
N SER A 36 -7.33 -3.98 -1.50
CA SER A 36 -8.62 -3.65 -2.10
C SER A 36 -9.44 -2.77 -1.14
N ALA A 37 -10.28 -1.91 -1.69
CA ALA A 37 -11.13 -1.04 -0.89
C ALA A 37 -12.42 -0.69 -1.62
N ALA A 38 -13.45 -0.33 -0.86
CA ALA A 38 -14.58 0.40 -1.39
C ALA A 38 -14.15 1.82 -1.82
N THR A 39 -14.92 2.44 -2.70
CA THR A 39 -14.65 3.80 -3.17
C THR A 39 -14.63 4.79 -1.99
N GLY A 40 -13.66 5.69 -1.95
CA GLY A 40 -13.55 6.73 -0.94
C GLY A 40 -12.93 6.29 0.41
N ILE A 41 -12.60 5.01 0.60
CA ILE A 41 -12.03 4.48 1.86
C ILE A 41 -10.51 4.71 1.99
N GLY A 42 -9.87 5.32 1.01
CA GLY A 42 -8.44 5.65 1.08
C GLY A 42 -7.50 4.60 0.48
N LYS A 43 -7.96 3.84 -0.52
CA LYS A 43 -7.14 2.88 -1.28
C LYS A 43 -5.82 3.52 -1.76
N THR A 44 -5.92 4.52 -2.63
CA THR A 44 -4.79 5.28 -3.20
C THR A 44 -3.96 5.94 -2.12
N ARG A 45 -4.60 6.62 -1.15
CA ARG A 45 -3.95 7.30 -0.04
C ARG A 45 -3.07 6.38 0.79
N SER A 46 -3.54 5.16 1.07
CA SER A 46 -2.75 4.16 1.79
C SER A 46 -1.56 3.62 0.99
N MET A 47 -1.65 3.58 -0.34
CA MET A 47 -0.53 3.17 -1.20
C MET A 47 0.50 4.28 -1.33
N ILE A 48 0.07 5.54 -1.39
CA ILE A 48 0.94 6.72 -1.36
C ILE A 48 1.72 6.77 -0.04
N ALA A 49 1.05 6.54 1.10
CA ALA A 49 1.70 6.48 2.39
C ALA A 49 2.84 5.43 2.41
N ASP A 50 2.58 4.21 1.92
CA ASP A 50 3.59 3.17 1.84
C ASP A 50 4.73 3.53 0.87
N ALA A 51 4.42 4.11 -0.29
CA ALA A 51 5.41 4.50 -1.29
C ALA A 51 6.36 5.60 -0.75
N CYS A 52 5.79 6.65 -0.15
CA CYS A 52 6.55 7.72 0.49
C CYS A 52 7.37 7.19 1.67
N PHE A 53 6.79 6.30 2.49
CA PHE A 53 7.48 5.74 3.65
C PHE A 53 8.70 4.89 3.27
N ILE A 54 8.70 4.25 2.11
CA ILE A 54 9.84 3.49 1.58
C ILE A 54 10.90 4.43 0.96
N ALA A 55 10.46 5.42 0.19
CA ALA A 55 11.36 6.23 -0.64
C ALA A 55 11.94 7.45 0.08
N CYS A 56 11.18 8.06 1.00
CA CYS A 56 11.59 9.28 1.68
C CYS A 56 12.32 8.96 2.98
N ASN A 57 13.21 9.85 3.39
CA ASN A 57 14.02 9.67 4.59
C ASN A 57 13.40 10.28 5.86
N GLN A 58 12.43 11.18 5.74
CA GLN A 58 11.75 11.83 6.85
C GLN A 58 10.25 12.00 6.59
N ILE A 59 9.48 11.97 7.68
CA ILE A 59 8.06 12.37 7.75
C ILE A 59 7.85 13.26 8.97
N TYR A 60 6.83 14.11 8.95
CA TYR A 60 6.46 14.91 10.11
C TYR A 60 5.55 14.10 11.06
N ASP A 61 5.87 14.15 12.34
CA ASP A 61 5.04 13.60 13.44
C ASP A 61 4.63 14.74 14.37
N ASP A 62 3.36 14.79 14.78
CA ASP A 62 2.83 15.89 15.59
C ASP A 62 3.48 15.99 16.99
N THR A 63 4.05 14.90 17.48
CA THR A 63 4.68 14.85 18.81
C THR A 63 6.18 15.16 18.74
N PHE A 64 6.85 14.63 17.70
CA PHE A 64 8.31 14.63 17.61
C PHE A 64 8.87 15.53 16.50
N GLY A 65 8.00 16.16 15.71
CA GLY A 65 8.42 16.93 14.53
C GLY A 65 8.90 16.02 13.40
N TRP A 66 9.95 16.41 12.68
CA TRP A 66 10.51 15.61 11.60
C TRP A 66 11.28 14.41 12.12
N ILE A 67 10.77 13.22 11.85
CA ILE A 67 11.39 11.94 12.25
C ILE A 67 11.86 11.17 11.03
N GLY A 68 12.92 10.37 11.22
CA GLY A 68 13.39 9.43 10.19
C GLY A 68 12.31 8.40 9.86
N CYS A 69 12.15 8.08 8.58
CA CYS A 69 11.25 7.02 8.13
C CYS A 69 12.01 5.98 7.30
N GLY A 70 11.60 5.65 6.12
CA GLY A 70 12.08 4.53 5.34
C GLY A 70 13.58 4.50 4.98
N PRO A 71 14.01 3.44 4.29
CA PRO A 71 15.40 3.20 3.92
C PRO A 71 15.84 3.98 2.66
N SER A 72 15.03 4.92 2.16
CA SER A 72 15.27 5.68 0.91
C SER A 72 15.52 4.79 -0.32
N GLU A 73 14.73 3.72 -0.44
CA GLU A 73 14.83 2.80 -1.58
C GLU A 73 14.09 3.35 -2.81
N PRO A 74 14.57 3.04 -4.04
CA PRO A 74 13.92 3.49 -5.27
C PRO A 74 12.53 2.90 -5.45
N VAL A 75 11.52 3.77 -5.57
CA VAL A 75 10.10 3.44 -5.71
C VAL A 75 9.56 3.98 -7.03
N LEU A 76 8.72 3.18 -7.70
CA LEU A 76 7.88 3.61 -8.81
C LEU A 76 6.42 3.58 -8.40
N PHE A 77 5.73 4.71 -8.54
CA PHE A 77 4.28 4.81 -8.40
C PHE A 77 3.64 5.00 -9.78
N ILE A 78 2.79 4.07 -10.20
CA ILE A 78 2.04 4.15 -11.46
C ILE A 78 0.60 4.48 -11.12
N THR A 79 0.12 5.64 -11.59
CA THR A 79 -1.28 6.03 -11.49
C THR A 79 -1.99 5.80 -12.82
N THR A 80 -3.21 5.25 -12.77
CA THR A 80 -4.01 4.96 -13.95
C THR A 80 -5.31 5.78 -14.05
N GLU A 81 -5.65 6.51 -12.98
CA GLU A 81 -6.87 7.32 -12.91
C GLU A 81 -6.60 8.77 -12.52
N GLN A 82 -5.68 9.00 -11.58
CA GLN A 82 -5.41 10.33 -11.03
C GLN A 82 -4.26 11.00 -11.76
N GLU A 83 -4.34 12.32 -11.87
CA GLU A 83 -3.30 13.15 -12.46
C GLU A 83 -2.06 13.22 -11.55
N LEU A 84 -0.92 13.52 -12.16
CA LEU A 84 0.36 13.62 -11.45
C LEU A 84 0.30 14.61 -10.28
N GLU A 85 -0.33 15.77 -10.50
CA GLU A 85 -0.44 16.82 -9.48
C GLU A 85 -1.28 16.39 -8.28
N GLU A 86 -2.35 15.61 -8.50
CA GLU A 86 -3.17 15.04 -7.42
C GLU A 86 -2.34 14.06 -6.58
N ILE A 87 -1.57 13.18 -7.22
CA ILE A 87 -0.67 12.24 -6.55
C ILE A 87 0.39 12.97 -5.74
N GLN A 88 1.02 14.01 -6.31
CA GLN A 88 2.04 14.81 -5.63
C GLN A 88 1.47 15.56 -4.43
N THR A 89 0.27 16.14 -4.55
CA THR A 89 -0.39 16.83 -3.43
C THR A 89 -0.66 15.87 -2.25
N MET A 90 -1.15 14.66 -2.53
CA MET A 90 -1.32 13.63 -1.50
C MET A 90 0.01 13.19 -0.87
N MET A 91 1.11 13.11 -1.65
CA MET A 91 2.45 12.84 -1.11
C MET A 91 2.92 13.94 -0.16
N LEU A 92 2.71 15.21 -0.53
CA LEU A 92 3.01 16.34 0.35
C LEU A 92 2.19 16.30 1.63
N ALA A 93 0.88 16.02 1.54
CA ALA A 93 0.00 15.89 2.70
C ALA A 93 0.47 14.77 3.65
N PHE A 94 0.90 13.63 3.11
CA PHE A 94 1.44 12.54 3.90
C PHE A 94 2.74 12.91 4.62
N LEU A 95 3.69 13.50 3.90
CA LEU A 95 5.02 13.82 4.44
C LEU A 95 4.95 14.93 5.49
N SER A 96 4.21 16.00 5.21
CA SER A 96 4.09 17.19 6.07
C SER A 96 3.13 17.01 7.24
N ASN A 97 2.24 16.01 7.20
CA ASN A 97 1.07 15.89 8.08
C ASN A 97 0.17 17.14 8.04
N VAL A 98 0.01 17.72 6.86
CA VAL A 98 -0.91 18.83 6.60
C VAL A 98 -2.07 18.31 5.77
N ASN A 99 -3.29 18.73 6.12
CA ASN A 99 -4.48 18.31 5.38
C ASN A 99 -4.37 18.76 3.91
N GLU A 100 -4.61 17.82 2.98
CA GLU A 100 -4.59 18.09 1.53
C GLU A 100 -5.45 19.29 1.13
N GLU A 101 -6.59 19.50 1.79
CA GLU A 101 -7.47 20.63 1.53
C GLU A 101 -6.78 21.99 1.79
N HIS A 102 -5.95 22.07 2.85
CA HIS A 102 -5.17 23.27 3.13
C HIS A 102 -4.13 23.55 2.04
N ILE A 103 -3.50 22.47 1.52
CA ILE A 103 -2.52 22.58 0.42
C ILE A 103 -3.21 23.05 -0.87
N LEU A 104 -4.35 22.45 -1.21
CA LEU A 104 -5.12 22.77 -2.42
C LEU A 104 -5.66 24.20 -2.41
N ASN A 105 -6.08 24.69 -1.23
CA ASN A 105 -6.61 26.04 -1.08
C ASN A 105 -5.51 27.10 -0.90
N GLY A 106 -4.27 26.70 -0.56
CA GLY A 106 -3.21 27.61 -0.16
C GLY A 106 -3.50 28.31 1.17
N GLU A 107 -4.31 27.70 2.03
CA GLU A 107 -4.76 28.22 3.31
C GLU A 107 -4.08 27.46 4.46
N TYR A 108 -2.95 27.98 4.92
CA TYR A 108 -2.14 27.35 5.96
C TYR A 108 -2.36 27.98 7.33
N SER A 109 -2.24 27.17 8.38
CA SER A 109 -2.29 27.59 9.78
C SER A 109 -0.97 27.26 10.49
N GLY A 110 -0.53 28.16 11.38
CA GLY A 110 0.68 27.92 12.17
C GLY A 110 1.93 27.71 11.31
N ASP A 111 2.55 26.54 11.42
CA ASP A 111 3.76 26.14 10.72
C ASP A 111 3.50 25.27 9.47
N GLU A 112 2.25 25.11 9.07
CA GLU A 112 1.86 24.17 7.98
C GLU A 112 2.58 24.49 6.66
N GLU A 113 2.69 25.77 6.28
CA GLU A 113 3.38 26.18 5.05
C GLU A 113 4.85 25.75 5.06
N GLU A 114 5.55 25.97 6.19
CA GLU A 114 6.95 25.57 6.36
C GLU A 114 7.09 24.05 6.25
N ARG A 115 6.16 23.29 6.86
CA ARG A 115 6.14 21.83 6.77
C ARG A 115 5.91 21.33 5.35
N VAL A 116 5.02 21.95 4.59
CA VAL A 116 4.75 21.59 3.19
C VAL A 116 5.96 21.91 2.31
N LEU A 117 6.61 23.06 2.48
CA LEU A 117 7.83 23.40 1.76
C LEU A 117 8.96 22.40 2.03
N LYS A 118 9.16 22.03 3.30
CA LYS A 118 10.15 21.00 3.65
C LYS A 118 9.79 19.63 3.11
N ALA A 119 8.50 19.26 3.10
CA ALA A 119 8.03 18.02 2.47
C ALA A 119 8.34 17.99 0.96
N ALA A 120 8.20 19.13 0.27
CA ALA A 120 8.53 19.25 -1.15
C ALA A 120 10.04 19.07 -1.40
N GLU A 121 10.90 19.61 -0.54
CA GLU A 121 12.35 19.39 -0.59
C GLU A 121 12.69 17.91 -0.41
N ILE A 122 12.12 17.26 0.60
CA ILE A 122 12.32 15.83 0.87
C ILE A 122 11.86 15.00 -0.33
N LEU A 123 10.67 15.28 -0.86
CA LEU A 123 10.11 14.54 -2.01
C LEU A 123 10.99 14.69 -3.25
N SER A 124 11.46 15.90 -3.53
CA SER A 124 12.35 16.19 -4.67
C SER A 124 13.70 15.48 -4.58
N ALA A 125 14.21 15.27 -3.36
CA ALA A 125 15.47 14.59 -3.11
C ALA A 125 15.33 13.06 -3.04
N SER A 126 14.10 12.55 -2.97
CA SER A 126 13.83 11.12 -2.78
C SER A 126 13.78 10.35 -4.10
N PRO A 127 14.21 9.08 -4.13
CA PRO A 127 14.14 8.24 -5.32
C PRO A 127 12.72 7.70 -5.56
N LEU A 128 11.73 8.60 -5.63
CA LEU A 128 10.32 8.31 -5.86
C LEU A 128 9.90 8.82 -7.24
N TYR A 129 9.59 7.90 -8.12
CA TYR A 129 9.24 8.16 -9.51
C TYR A 129 7.74 7.95 -9.70
N VAL A 130 7.05 8.91 -10.32
CA VAL A 130 5.61 8.82 -10.61
C VAL A 130 5.42 8.80 -12.12
N GLU A 131 4.61 7.85 -12.60
CA GLU A 131 4.28 7.67 -14.01
C GLU A 131 2.76 7.63 -14.18
N GLU A 132 2.22 8.47 -15.06
CA GLU A 132 0.81 8.42 -15.45
C GLU A 132 0.60 7.45 -16.61
N LEU A 133 -0.43 6.61 -16.49
CA LEU A 133 -0.86 5.68 -17.53
C LEU A 133 -2.39 5.64 -17.60
N PRO A 134 -3.05 6.72 -18.07
CA PRO A 134 -4.52 6.81 -18.06
C PRO A 134 -5.21 5.80 -18.98
N ASP A 135 -4.57 5.41 -20.07
CA ASP A 135 -5.01 4.32 -20.95
C ASP A 135 -3.80 3.45 -21.30
N PHE A 136 -3.82 2.20 -20.93
CA PHE A 136 -2.66 1.32 -20.96
C PHE A 136 -2.97 -0.08 -21.47
N SER A 137 -1.97 -0.70 -22.06
CA SER A 137 -1.92 -2.13 -22.36
C SER A 137 -1.11 -2.87 -21.28
N LEU A 138 -1.19 -4.20 -21.26
CA LEU A 138 -0.31 -5.02 -20.40
C LEU A 138 1.16 -4.74 -20.67
N LYS A 139 1.48 -4.49 -21.95
CA LYS A 139 2.84 -4.20 -22.39
C LYS A 139 3.31 -2.82 -21.95
N ASP A 140 2.42 -1.82 -21.89
CA ASP A 140 2.78 -0.48 -21.42
C ASP A 140 3.19 -0.50 -19.94
N VAL A 141 2.39 -1.16 -19.07
CA VAL A 141 2.73 -1.33 -17.66
C VAL A 141 4.09 -2.02 -17.50
N GLU A 142 4.30 -3.14 -18.22
CA GLU A 142 5.56 -3.86 -18.17
C GLU A 142 6.74 -3.00 -18.63
N ASN A 143 6.60 -2.27 -19.74
CA ASN A 143 7.66 -1.41 -20.28
C ASN A 143 8.02 -0.28 -19.33
N LYS A 144 7.02 0.35 -18.67
CA LYS A 144 7.26 1.39 -17.66
C LYS A 144 8.04 0.84 -16.47
N ILE A 145 7.64 -0.33 -15.95
CA ILE A 145 8.37 -0.98 -14.85
C ILE A 145 9.80 -1.33 -15.27
N LYS A 146 9.98 -1.95 -16.44
CA LYS A 146 11.33 -2.31 -16.96
C LYS A 146 12.22 -1.10 -17.15
N LYS A 147 11.67 -0.01 -17.71
CA LYS A 147 12.41 1.24 -17.90
C LYS A 147 12.94 1.74 -16.56
N ASN A 148 12.07 1.86 -15.56
CA ASN A 148 12.43 2.39 -14.26
C ASN A 148 13.38 1.45 -13.48
N ILE A 149 13.27 0.12 -13.63
CA ILE A 149 14.26 -0.82 -13.07
C ILE A 149 15.64 -0.56 -13.66
N ARG A 150 15.74 -0.35 -14.98
CA ARG A 150 17.01 -0.16 -15.66
C ARG A 150 17.63 1.22 -15.42
N GLU A 151 16.82 2.27 -15.44
CA GLU A 151 17.29 3.66 -15.42
C GLU A 151 17.40 4.21 -13.99
N ASN A 152 16.53 3.74 -13.08
CA ASN A 152 16.36 4.26 -11.73
C ASN A 152 16.57 3.20 -10.64
N GLU A 153 16.99 1.99 -11.00
CA GLU A 153 17.20 0.86 -10.07
C GLU A 153 16.01 0.52 -9.17
N VAL A 154 14.78 0.80 -9.67
CA VAL A 154 13.53 0.59 -8.91
C VAL A 154 13.39 -0.86 -8.45
N LYS A 155 13.11 -1.04 -7.15
CA LYS A 155 12.83 -2.33 -6.52
C LYS A 155 11.40 -2.46 -6.02
N TYR A 156 10.73 -1.35 -5.75
CA TYR A 156 9.37 -1.29 -5.18
C TYR A 156 8.45 -0.57 -6.14
N VAL A 157 7.36 -1.25 -6.54
CA VAL A 157 6.39 -0.72 -7.51
C VAL A 157 5.02 -0.67 -6.86
N PHE A 158 4.37 0.48 -6.95
CA PHE A 158 2.97 0.68 -6.60
C PHE A 158 2.17 0.95 -7.87
N HIS A 159 1.15 0.13 -8.13
CA HIS A 159 0.31 0.23 -9.32
C HIS A 159 -1.14 0.49 -8.90
N ASP A 160 -1.60 1.68 -9.07
CA ASP A 160 -2.95 2.10 -8.70
C ASP A 160 -3.79 2.38 -9.96
N TYR A 161 -4.62 1.41 -10.39
CA TYR A 161 -4.95 0.11 -9.83
C TYR A 161 -5.26 -0.92 -10.94
N ILE A 162 -5.62 -2.15 -10.59
CA ILE A 162 -6.02 -3.21 -11.55
C ILE A 162 -7.44 -2.92 -12.05
N HIS A 163 -7.55 -2.45 -13.30
CA HIS A 163 -8.82 -2.25 -13.99
C HIS A 163 -8.67 -2.49 -15.51
N THR A 164 -9.78 -2.48 -16.22
CA THR A 164 -9.79 -2.60 -17.68
C THR A 164 -9.67 -1.23 -18.31
N SER A 165 -8.69 -1.05 -19.20
CA SER A 165 -8.56 0.11 -20.08
C SER A 165 -8.99 -0.25 -21.51
N LEU A 166 -9.20 0.74 -22.36
CA LEU A 166 -9.54 0.50 -23.77
C LEU A 166 -8.41 -0.24 -24.50
N LYS A 167 -7.16 0.15 -24.28
CA LYS A 167 -5.99 -0.51 -24.87
C LYS A 167 -5.83 -1.96 -24.44
N ILE A 168 -6.08 -2.30 -23.18
CA ILE A 168 -6.07 -3.70 -22.73
C ILE A 168 -7.14 -4.50 -23.46
N LEU A 169 -8.36 -3.97 -23.60
CA LEU A 169 -9.45 -4.63 -24.31
C LEU A 169 -9.08 -4.88 -25.78
N GLU A 170 -8.49 -3.91 -26.47
CA GLU A 170 -8.03 -4.05 -27.85
C GLU A 170 -6.89 -5.06 -27.99
N GLU A 171 -5.87 -4.98 -27.12
CA GLU A 171 -4.73 -5.91 -27.14
C GLU A 171 -5.19 -7.35 -27.00
N ILE A 172 -6.07 -7.62 -26.04
CA ILE A 172 -6.56 -8.96 -25.74
C ILE A 172 -7.49 -9.45 -26.86
N THR A 173 -8.38 -8.59 -27.37
CA THR A 173 -9.28 -8.95 -28.48
C THR A 173 -8.49 -9.34 -29.74
N LYS A 174 -7.44 -8.59 -30.07
CA LYS A 174 -6.54 -8.93 -31.17
C LYS A 174 -5.84 -10.28 -30.97
N ARG A 175 -5.37 -10.56 -29.74
CA ARG A 175 -4.69 -11.84 -29.41
C ARG A 175 -5.62 -13.04 -29.39
N SER A 176 -6.90 -12.86 -29.05
CA SER A 176 -7.90 -13.92 -28.99
C SER A 176 -8.61 -14.20 -30.28
N GLY A 177 -8.13 -13.63 -31.42
CA GLY A 177 -8.76 -13.82 -32.74
C GLY A 177 -10.17 -13.20 -32.84
N GLY A 178 -10.43 -12.11 -32.11
CA GLY A 178 -11.73 -11.41 -32.11
C GLY A 178 -12.72 -11.90 -31.06
N VAL A 179 -12.35 -12.86 -30.24
CA VAL A 179 -13.21 -13.31 -29.11
C VAL A 179 -13.23 -12.28 -28.01
N LYS A 180 -14.43 -11.79 -27.66
CA LYS A 180 -14.62 -10.85 -26.54
C LYS A 180 -14.48 -11.60 -25.20
N LEU A 181 -13.40 -11.32 -24.46
CA LEU A 181 -13.21 -11.87 -23.13
C LEU A 181 -14.04 -11.11 -22.09
N ARG A 182 -14.41 -11.82 -21.02
CA ARG A 182 -15.06 -11.21 -19.85
C ARG A 182 -14.06 -10.40 -19.04
N GLU A 183 -14.54 -9.38 -18.35
CA GLU A 183 -13.73 -8.49 -17.51
C GLU A 183 -12.87 -9.26 -16.50
N ASP A 184 -13.44 -10.28 -15.85
CA ASP A 184 -12.74 -11.12 -14.86
C ASP A 184 -11.49 -11.82 -15.44
N ASN A 185 -11.55 -12.27 -16.70
CA ASN A 185 -10.40 -12.87 -17.37
C ASN A 185 -9.29 -11.84 -17.66
N ILE A 186 -9.68 -10.62 -18.01
CA ILE A 186 -8.74 -9.53 -18.29
C ILE A 186 -8.01 -9.12 -17.01
N LEU A 187 -8.74 -8.91 -15.92
CA LEU A 187 -8.16 -8.57 -14.63
C LEU A 187 -7.26 -9.69 -14.08
N PHE A 188 -7.62 -10.95 -14.31
CA PHE A 188 -6.76 -12.10 -14.01
C PHE A 188 -5.47 -12.09 -14.84
N MET A 189 -5.53 -11.77 -16.14
CA MET A 189 -4.33 -11.69 -16.99
C MET A 189 -3.40 -10.56 -16.50
N LEU A 190 -3.92 -9.38 -16.16
CA LEU A 190 -3.13 -8.29 -15.62
C LEU A 190 -2.46 -8.69 -14.30
N SER A 191 -3.21 -9.27 -13.37
CA SER A 191 -2.66 -9.72 -12.08
C SER A 191 -1.60 -10.82 -12.25
N THR A 192 -1.79 -11.73 -13.19
CA THR A 192 -0.81 -12.76 -13.53
C THR A 192 0.46 -12.11 -14.07
N ARG A 193 0.33 -11.11 -14.97
CA ARG A 193 1.49 -10.42 -15.53
C ARG A 193 2.26 -9.65 -14.47
N LEU A 194 1.57 -8.96 -13.58
CA LEU A 194 2.23 -8.27 -12.44
C LEU A 194 3.01 -9.26 -11.56
N LYS A 195 2.44 -10.43 -11.27
CA LYS A 195 3.15 -11.47 -10.52
C LYS A 195 4.37 -12.02 -11.26
N ASP A 196 4.27 -12.21 -12.57
CA ASP A 196 5.40 -12.65 -13.40
C ASP A 196 6.53 -11.61 -13.38
N ILE A 197 6.20 -10.31 -13.45
CA ILE A 197 7.16 -9.21 -13.33
C ILE A 197 7.86 -9.26 -11.96
N CYS A 198 7.12 -9.44 -10.85
CA CYS A 198 7.71 -9.61 -9.52
C CYS A 198 8.78 -10.71 -9.51
N ASN A 199 8.47 -11.86 -10.09
CA ASN A 199 9.35 -13.02 -10.07
C ASN A 199 10.54 -12.84 -11.02
N GLN A 200 10.29 -12.31 -12.23
CA GLN A 200 11.30 -12.19 -13.29
C GLN A 200 12.34 -11.11 -12.97
N TYR A 201 11.90 -9.97 -12.46
CA TYR A 201 12.79 -8.83 -12.20
C TYR A 201 13.19 -8.70 -10.72
N GLY A 202 12.66 -9.55 -9.85
CA GLY A 202 13.03 -9.54 -8.45
C GLY A 202 12.44 -8.39 -7.63
N VAL A 203 11.44 -7.67 -8.16
CA VAL A 203 10.82 -6.50 -7.54
C VAL A 203 9.66 -6.86 -6.63
N PHE A 204 9.34 -5.96 -5.70
CA PHE A 204 8.07 -5.93 -4.98
C PHE A 204 7.03 -5.19 -5.82
N ILE A 205 5.80 -5.69 -5.87
CA ILE A 205 4.66 -4.95 -6.43
C ILE A 205 3.52 -4.93 -5.41
N MET A 206 2.99 -3.74 -5.13
CA MET A 206 1.68 -3.56 -4.51
C MET A 206 0.73 -3.00 -5.54
N SER A 207 -0.45 -3.60 -5.65
CA SER A 207 -1.53 -3.06 -6.45
C SER A 207 -2.83 -3.08 -5.68
N ALA A 208 -3.88 -2.57 -6.30
CA ALA A 208 -5.19 -2.49 -5.70
C ALA A 208 -6.28 -2.94 -6.69
N THR A 209 -7.47 -3.21 -6.18
CA THR A 209 -8.68 -3.39 -6.97
C THR A 209 -9.87 -2.85 -6.21
N GLN A 210 -10.95 -2.54 -6.93
CA GLN A 210 -12.22 -2.17 -6.33
C GLN A 210 -12.95 -3.42 -5.81
N LEU A 211 -13.90 -3.20 -4.92
CA LEU A 211 -14.79 -4.24 -4.44
C LEU A 211 -16.03 -4.34 -5.35
N ASN A 212 -16.66 -5.51 -5.40
CA ASN A 212 -17.99 -5.70 -6.00
C ASN A 212 -19.07 -5.15 -5.05
N GLY A 213 -20.35 -5.12 -5.47
CA GLY A 213 -21.46 -4.58 -4.67
C GLY A 213 -21.74 -5.33 -3.35
N ASP A 214 -21.31 -6.59 -3.24
CA ASP A 214 -21.66 -7.47 -2.12
C ASP A 214 -20.94 -7.11 -0.81
N TYR A 215 -19.94 -6.19 -0.85
CA TYR A 215 -19.16 -5.83 0.33
C TYR A 215 -19.98 -5.19 1.46
N GLN A 216 -21.13 -4.60 1.14
CA GLN A 216 -21.97 -3.93 2.14
C GLN A 216 -22.63 -4.92 3.10
N ASP A 217 -23.02 -6.10 2.60
CA ASP A 217 -23.72 -7.14 3.36
C ASP A 217 -22.83 -8.28 3.84
N ALA A 218 -21.55 -8.24 3.46
CA ALA A 218 -20.60 -9.31 3.78
C ALA A 218 -20.23 -9.30 5.27
N LYS A 219 -20.51 -10.42 5.96
CA LYS A 219 -20.09 -10.63 7.35
C LYS A 219 -18.59 -10.80 7.48
N THR A 220 -17.97 -11.48 6.54
CA THR A 220 -16.53 -11.74 6.51
C THR A 220 -15.93 -11.19 5.22
N PRO A 221 -15.16 -10.09 5.28
CA PRO A 221 -14.50 -9.55 4.10
C PRO A 221 -13.39 -10.49 3.61
N ASP A 222 -13.64 -11.17 2.49
CA ASP A 222 -12.70 -12.09 1.87
C ASP A 222 -12.52 -11.84 0.35
N GLN A 223 -11.81 -12.72 -0.31
CA GLN A 223 -11.51 -12.62 -1.74
C GLN A 223 -12.76 -12.63 -2.66
N ASN A 224 -13.93 -13.06 -2.16
CA ASN A 224 -15.16 -13.07 -2.95
C ASN A 224 -15.70 -11.67 -3.21
N LEU A 225 -15.26 -10.68 -2.41
CA LEU A 225 -15.65 -9.28 -2.54
C LEU A 225 -14.83 -8.51 -3.59
N LEU A 226 -13.80 -9.12 -4.16
CA LEU A 226 -12.97 -8.46 -5.17
C LEU A 226 -13.73 -8.33 -6.48
N ARG A 227 -13.71 -7.14 -7.08
CA ARG A 227 -14.17 -6.95 -8.45
C ARG A 227 -13.27 -7.74 -9.40
N GLY A 228 -13.86 -8.52 -10.30
CA GLY A 228 -13.12 -9.33 -11.26
C GLY A 228 -12.63 -10.67 -10.75
N ALA A 229 -13.07 -11.13 -9.59
CA ALA A 229 -13.06 -12.50 -9.12
C ALA A 229 -11.88 -13.03 -8.29
N LYS A 230 -12.20 -14.14 -7.65
CA LYS A 230 -11.31 -15.05 -6.90
C LYS A 230 -9.96 -15.33 -7.58
N ALA A 231 -9.96 -15.35 -8.92
CA ALA A 231 -8.77 -15.66 -9.71
C ALA A 231 -7.60 -14.68 -9.50
N ILE A 232 -7.88 -13.38 -9.22
CA ILE A 232 -6.84 -12.41 -8.86
C ILE A 232 -6.16 -12.84 -7.55
N ALA A 233 -6.97 -13.27 -6.58
CA ALA A 233 -6.47 -13.69 -5.27
C ALA A 233 -5.51 -14.88 -5.35
N ASP A 234 -5.59 -15.73 -6.39
CA ASP A 234 -4.69 -16.87 -6.54
C ASP A 234 -3.24 -16.45 -6.86
N LYS A 235 -3.04 -15.31 -7.47
CA LYS A 235 -1.73 -14.83 -7.92
C LYS A 235 -0.97 -14.02 -6.87
N ILE A 236 -1.66 -13.45 -5.89
CA ILE A 236 -1.05 -12.61 -4.87
C ILE A 236 -0.43 -13.40 -3.72
N ASP A 237 0.55 -12.79 -3.06
CA ASP A 237 1.18 -13.34 -1.84
C ASP A 237 0.53 -12.81 -0.56
N TYR A 238 -0.01 -11.58 -0.60
CA TYR A 238 -0.75 -10.94 0.48
C TYR A 238 -1.98 -10.23 -0.08
N GLY A 239 -3.09 -10.30 0.65
CA GLY A 239 -4.33 -9.64 0.29
C GLY A 239 -5.05 -9.07 1.49
N SER A 240 -5.43 -7.80 1.40
CA SER A 240 -6.22 -7.09 2.40
C SER A 240 -7.39 -6.32 1.79
N ILE A 241 -8.42 -6.11 2.58
CA ILE A 241 -9.60 -5.31 2.23
C ILE A 241 -9.79 -4.22 3.26
N LEU A 242 -9.84 -2.96 2.81
CA LEU A 242 -10.16 -1.79 3.62
C LEU A 242 -11.65 -1.50 3.54
N LEU A 243 -12.30 -1.37 4.70
CA LEU A 243 -13.69 -0.99 4.85
C LEU A 243 -13.84 0.04 5.96
N GLY A 244 -14.87 0.90 5.85
CA GLY A 244 -15.29 1.74 6.97
C GLY A 244 -15.77 0.91 8.16
N VAL A 245 -15.52 1.38 9.36
CA VAL A 245 -16.02 0.77 10.60
C VAL A 245 -17.51 1.10 10.72
N LYS A 246 -18.34 0.09 11.01
CA LYS A 246 -19.77 0.21 11.23
C LYS A 246 -20.10 0.31 12.72
N ASP A 247 -21.30 0.75 13.06
CA ASP A 247 -21.74 0.83 14.46
C ASP A 247 -21.78 -0.56 15.12
N GLU A 248 -22.13 -1.62 14.36
CA GLU A 248 -22.09 -2.98 14.88
C GLU A 248 -20.66 -3.42 15.26
N ASP A 249 -19.67 -3.01 14.48
CA ASP A 249 -18.25 -3.27 14.82
C ASP A 249 -17.88 -2.60 16.15
N LEU A 250 -18.30 -1.36 16.35
CA LEU A 250 -18.00 -0.59 17.56
C LEU A 250 -18.66 -1.17 18.81
N ILE A 251 -19.90 -1.67 18.67
CA ILE A 251 -20.59 -2.39 19.75
C ILE A 251 -19.81 -3.68 20.10
N ALA A 252 -19.41 -4.44 19.08
CA ALA A 252 -18.62 -5.67 19.31
C ALA A 252 -17.23 -5.42 19.94
N LEU A 253 -16.66 -4.23 19.68
CA LEU A 253 -15.36 -3.81 20.22
C LEU A 253 -15.45 -3.12 21.58
N GLU A 254 -16.64 -2.89 22.13
CA GLU A 254 -16.84 -2.07 23.34
C GLU A 254 -15.95 -2.49 24.50
N ASN A 255 -15.85 -3.78 24.77
CA ASN A 255 -14.99 -4.31 25.84
C ASN A 255 -13.51 -4.04 25.59
N ILE A 256 -13.05 -4.15 24.35
CA ILE A 256 -11.65 -3.90 23.98
C ILE A 256 -11.34 -2.41 24.10
N LEU A 257 -12.20 -1.56 23.58
CA LEU A 257 -12.01 -0.10 23.62
C LEU A 257 -12.09 0.44 25.05
N SER A 258 -12.96 -0.11 25.91
CA SER A 258 -13.09 0.29 27.30
C SER A 258 -11.93 -0.18 28.18
N ALA A 259 -11.34 -1.35 27.87
CA ALA A 259 -10.25 -1.94 28.63
C ALA A 259 -8.86 -1.42 28.22
N ASN A 260 -8.73 -0.76 27.07
CA ASN A 260 -7.46 -0.34 26.49
C ASN A 260 -7.51 1.14 26.10
N ILE A 261 -6.33 1.77 26.02
CA ILE A 261 -6.16 3.17 25.60
C ILE A 261 -6.04 3.22 24.06
N PHE A 262 -7.04 2.69 23.35
CA PHE A 262 -7.10 2.81 21.91
C PHE A 262 -8.13 3.87 21.49
N ASP A 263 -7.77 4.64 20.48
CA ASP A 263 -8.74 5.51 19.82
C ASP A 263 -9.84 4.68 19.16
N LYS A 264 -11.02 5.30 18.96
CA LYS A 264 -12.10 4.72 18.17
C LYS A 264 -11.63 4.51 16.73
N PRO A 265 -11.62 3.27 16.21
CA PRO A 265 -11.20 3.02 14.84
C PRO A 265 -12.21 3.59 13.84
N THR A 266 -11.71 4.02 12.68
CA THR A 266 -12.52 4.55 11.58
C THR A 266 -12.48 3.65 10.34
N ILE A 267 -11.39 2.88 10.19
CA ILE A 267 -11.19 1.91 9.11
C ILE A 267 -10.81 0.57 9.70
N LYS A 268 -11.32 -0.50 9.10
CA LYS A 268 -10.88 -1.88 9.34
C LYS A 268 -10.19 -2.44 8.12
N MET A 269 -9.02 -3.07 8.33
CA MET A 269 -8.26 -3.76 7.29
C MET A 269 -8.32 -5.27 7.54
N SER A 270 -9.12 -5.97 6.75
CA SER A 270 -9.27 -7.42 6.82
C SER A 270 -8.18 -8.13 6.03
N ILE A 271 -7.44 -9.04 6.66
CA ILE A 271 -6.35 -9.80 6.03
C ILE A 271 -6.89 -11.18 5.61
N TYR A 272 -7.30 -11.31 4.35
CA TYR A 272 -7.87 -12.57 3.83
C TYR A 272 -6.83 -13.54 3.26
N LYS A 273 -5.64 -13.02 2.89
CA LYS A 273 -4.52 -13.85 2.37
C LYS A 273 -3.18 -13.36 2.88
N ASN A 274 -2.34 -14.30 3.33
CA ASN A 274 -0.97 -14.01 3.77
C ASN A 274 -0.10 -15.26 3.60
N ARG A 275 0.55 -15.40 2.43
CA ARG A 275 1.47 -16.51 2.17
C ARG A 275 2.74 -16.32 2.99
N ARG A 276 3.12 -17.37 3.75
CA ARG A 276 4.27 -17.37 4.67
C ARG A 276 4.13 -16.39 5.83
N GLY A 277 2.96 -15.81 6.03
CA GLY A 277 2.64 -15.02 7.21
C GLY A 277 1.82 -15.84 8.22
N ARG A 278 2.04 -15.56 9.50
CA ARG A 278 1.31 -16.17 10.62
C ARG A 278 -0.14 -15.70 10.69
N TYR A 279 -0.35 -14.44 10.31
CA TYR A 279 -1.63 -13.75 10.48
C TYR A 279 -2.45 -13.77 9.20
N LYS A 280 -3.50 -14.61 9.17
CA LYS A 280 -4.53 -14.68 8.14
C LYS A 280 -5.88 -14.82 8.83
N GLY A 281 -6.92 -14.19 8.28
CA GLY A 281 -8.25 -14.21 8.90
C GLY A 281 -8.29 -13.32 10.14
N VAL A 282 -7.60 -12.19 10.11
CA VAL A 282 -7.55 -11.19 11.17
C VAL A 282 -7.95 -9.83 10.63
N ILE A 283 -8.37 -8.95 11.54
CA ILE A 283 -8.74 -7.57 11.24
C ILE A 283 -7.77 -6.65 11.98
N LEU A 284 -7.11 -5.75 11.25
CA LEU A 284 -6.40 -4.61 11.81
C LEU A 284 -7.37 -3.43 11.91
N TRP A 285 -7.53 -2.91 13.10
CA TRP A 285 -8.36 -1.74 13.39
C TRP A 285 -7.52 -0.50 13.32
N CYS A 286 -7.91 0.44 12.45
CA CYS A 286 -7.08 1.58 12.08
C CYS A 286 -7.76 2.89 12.43
N LYS A 287 -6.97 3.86 12.88
CA LYS A 287 -7.32 5.28 12.89
C LYS A 287 -6.88 5.86 11.56
N ALA A 288 -7.81 6.44 10.81
CA ALA A 288 -7.50 7.08 9.55
C ALA A 288 -7.64 8.60 9.66
N ASP A 289 -6.67 9.29 9.14
CA ASP A 289 -6.72 10.67 8.70
C ASP A 289 -6.51 10.69 7.20
N LEU A 290 -7.61 10.70 6.45
CA LEU A 290 -7.55 10.63 4.99
C LEU A 290 -7.06 11.95 4.39
N GLY A 291 -7.31 13.10 5.04
CA GLY A 291 -6.79 14.38 4.60
C GLY A 291 -5.27 14.45 4.60
N CYS A 292 -4.63 13.77 5.54
CA CYS A 292 -3.17 13.62 5.60
C CYS A 292 -2.67 12.29 5.02
N CYS A 293 -3.49 11.55 4.29
CA CYS A 293 -3.17 10.24 3.70
C CYS A 293 -2.65 9.19 4.71
N ARG A 294 -3.05 9.27 5.98
CA ARG A 294 -2.55 8.41 7.06
C ARG A 294 -3.61 7.42 7.54
N ILE A 295 -3.31 6.14 7.41
CA ILE A 295 -4.13 5.04 7.94
C ILE A 295 -3.22 4.24 8.88
N LYS A 296 -3.39 4.43 10.19
CA LYS A 296 -2.52 3.88 11.23
C LYS A 296 -3.21 2.71 11.94
N PRO A 297 -2.76 1.47 11.76
CA PRO A 297 -3.24 0.33 12.53
C PRO A 297 -2.91 0.46 14.02
N MET A 298 -3.90 0.20 14.88
CA MET A 298 -3.79 0.34 16.33
C MET A 298 -3.76 -1.00 17.05
N PHE A 299 -4.67 -1.91 16.71
CA PHE A 299 -4.77 -3.24 17.29
C PHE A 299 -5.34 -4.24 16.30
N CYS A 300 -5.32 -5.53 16.67
CA CYS A 300 -5.74 -6.63 15.82
C CYS A 300 -6.73 -7.53 16.55
N THR A 301 -7.75 -8.01 15.83
CA THR A 301 -8.68 -9.05 16.31
C THR A 301 -8.84 -10.16 15.30
N THR A 302 -9.43 -11.28 15.75
CA THR A 302 -10.06 -12.27 14.87
C THR A 302 -11.33 -11.68 14.23
N TYR A 303 -11.98 -12.44 13.32
CA TYR A 303 -13.31 -12.07 12.81
C TYR A 303 -14.42 -12.13 13.86
N ASP A 304 -14.17 -12.85 14.98
CA ASP A 304 -15.08 -12.93 16.11
C ASP A 304 -14.78 -11.88 17.18
N TYR A 305 -14.03 -10.84 16.82
CA TYR A 305 -13.65 -9.70 17.67
C TYR A 305 -12.81 -10.06 18.91
N GLU A 306 -12.14 -11.20 18.89
CA GLU A 306 -11.18 -11.58 19.96
C GLU A 306 -9.82 -10.92 19.70
N MET A 307 -9.23 -10.31 20.73
CA MET A 307 -7.90 -9.69 20.62
C MET A 307 -6.84 -10.70 20.19
N VAL A 308 -6.05 -10.32 19.19
CA VAL A 308 -4.88 -11.08 18.74
C VAL A 308 -3.63 -10.37 19.22
N SER A 309 -2.83 -11.06 20.06
CA SER A 309 -1.49 -10.59 20.40
C SER A 309 -0.59 -10.71 19.19
N ILE A 310 0.01 -9.58 18.78
CA ILE A 310 0.93 -9.50 17.66
C ILE A 310 2.34 -9.36 18.21
N ASP A 311 3.20 -10.36 17.95
CA ASP A 311 4.61 -10.31 18.30
C ASP A 311 5.31 -9.25 17.45
N ASP A 312 6.10 -8.40 18.08
CA ASP A 312 6.83 -7.32 17.40
C ASP A 312 7.93 -7.92 16.51
N ILE A 313 7.76 -7.80 15.19
CA ILE A 313 8.84 -8.04 14.24
C ILE A 313 9.56 -6.72 14.05
N ARG A 314 10.73 -6.56 14.69
CA ARG A 314 11.58 -5.40 14.49
C ARG A 314 12.23 -5.51 13.12
N ILE A 315 11.83 -4.66 12.20
CA ILE A 315 12.56 -4.41 10.95
C ILE A 315 13.70 -3.47 11.32
N LYS A 316 14.94 -4.01 11.37
CA LYS A 316 16.13 -3.17 11.50
C LYS A 316 16.33 -2.44 10.17
N ILE A 317 16.28 -1.13 10.19
CA ILE A 317 16.90 -0.30 9.16
C ILE A 317 18.39 -0.40 9.45
N GLU A 318 19.18 -0.96 8.52
CA GLU A 318 20.63 -0.86 8.60
C GLU A 318 20.99 0.62 8.44
N GLU A 319 21.37 1.27 9.55
CA GLU A 319 22.11 2.52 9.49
C GLU A 319 23.41 2.21 8.76
N GLU A 320 23.64 2.84 7.60
CA GLU A 320 24.98 2.85 6.98
C GLU A 320 25.94 3.35 8.07
N SER A 321 26.85 2.48 8.45
CA SER A 321 27.93 2.81 9.37
C SER A 321 28.63 4.06 8.85
N ALA A 322 28.56 5.13 9.63
CA ALA A 322 29.36 6.32 9.41
C ALA A 322 30.81 5.87 9.17
N PHE A 323 31.38 6.28 8.04
CA PHE A 323 32.79 6.11 7.76
C PHE A 323 33.57 6.66 8.94
N GLU A 324 34.22 5.79 9.72
CA GLU A 324 35.30 6.21 10.56
C GLU A 324 36.43 6.69 9.60
N CYS A 325 36.60 8.00 9.55
CA CYS A 325 37.82 8.59 9.04
C CYS A 325 38.90 8.30 10.09
N ASP A 326 39.70 7.27 9.88
CA ASP A 326 40.97 7.12 10.55
C ASP A 326 41.90 8.24 10.09
N ASP A 327 42.45 8.96 11.07
CA ASP A 327 43.53 9.96 10.96
C ASP A 327 44.88 9.38 10.43
#